data_dcc9bf1c035bf0a388dd1f34c12cabae
#
_entry.id   dcc9bf1c035bf0a388dd1f34c12cabae
#
_cell.length_a   1.000
_cell.length_b   1.000
_cell.length_c   1.000
_cell.angle_alpha   90.00
_cell.angle_beta   90.00
_cell.angle_gamma   90.00
#
_symmetry.space_group_name_H-M   'P 1'
#
loop_
_entity.id
_entity.type
_entity.pdbx_description
1 polymer ?
#
loop_
_entity_poly.entity_id
_entity_poly.type
_entity_poly.pdbx_seq_one_letter_code
_entity_poly.pdbx_strand_id
1 'polypeptide(L)'
;ESGSALLVRGGAGSLLPFSECFRRISLSESTIIRYLLCGDEKQDVVLVRQIPRYLCVSFPKAELMGILIDYLCEEKIHTDNLAEMLSFSCLAFFSSEKMFSSFLTACIGNISDRLSALFRTDIAANWTLRDVSSRLCISESLLKKRLKEEGTCFSELLLTERMRMAAMLLNQSRCAINRIAAQCGYNFTSYFISVFRSYFGVTPAGYRMAAFNEMSLSVTQE
;
A
#
# COMPACT_ATOMS: atom_id res chain seq x y z
N GLU A 1 -17.02 28.54 7.86
CA GLU A 1 -17.26 28.77 9.31
C GLU A 1 -16.02 28.36 10.07
N SER A 2 -15.46 29.27 10.87
CA SER A 2 -14.35 28.95 11.76
C SER A 2 -14.77 27.88 12.74
N GLY A 3 -14.05 26.75 12.79
CA GLY A 3 -14.32 25.66 13.72
C GLY A 3 -14.81 24.34 13.10
N SER A 4 -14.55 24.11 11.82
CA SER A 4 -14.80 22.81 11.19
C SER A 4 -13.49 22.18 10.72
N ALA A 5 -13.40 20.85 10.83
CA ALA A 5 -12.31 20.08 10.29
C ALA A 5 -12.81 19.09 9.26
N LEU A 6 -12.07 18.94 8.18
CA LEU A 6 -12.42 18.11 7.04
C LEU A 6 -11.39 17.01 6.84
N LEU A 7 -11.86 15.78 6.69
CA LEU A 7 -11.07 14.67 6.19
C LEU A 7 -11.42 14.49 4.71
N VAL A 8 -10.45 14.72 3.82
CA VAL A 8 -10.66 14.75 2.37
C VAL A 8 -9.90 13.61 1.71
N ARG A 9 -10.57 12.90 0.80
CA ARG A 9 -9.95 11.83 0.01
C ARG A 9 -8.95 12.41 -1.00
N GLY A 10 -7.79 11.77 -1.18
CA GLY A 10 -6.71 12.19 -2.07
C GLY A 10 -7.18 12.54 -3.49
N GLY A 11 -6.56 13.53 -4.11
CA GLY A 11 -6.94 14.09 -5.40
C GLY A 11 -7.95 15.24 -5.35
N ALA A 12 -8.59 15.48 -4.22
CA ALA A 12 -9.56 16.58 -4.05
C ALA A 12 -8.92 17.95 -3.70
N GLY A 13 -7.60 18.05 -3.75
CA GLY A 13 -6.85 19.26 -3.42
C GLY A 13 -7.22 20.51 -4.23
N SER A 14 -7.93 20.34 -5.34
CA SER A 14 -8.43 21.45 -6.17
C SER A 14 -9.82 21.95 -5.79
N LEU A 15 -10.47 21.35 -4.79
CA LEU A 15 -11.87 21.68 -4.43
C LEU A 15 -12.00 22.65 -3.25
N LEU A 16 -10.92 22.93 -2.53
CA LEU A 16 -10.94 23.88 -1.43
C LEU A 16 -10.36 25.23 -1.89
N PRO A 17 -11.09 26.33 -1.74
CA PRO A 17 -10.52 27.63 -2.01
C PRO A 17 -9.33 27.85 -1.06
N PHE A 18 -8.18 28.19 -1.62
CA PHE A 18 -6.99 28.57 -0.86
C PHE A 18 -7.29 29.85 -0.10
N SER A 19 -7.59 29.74 1.18
CA SER A 19 -7.52 30.87 2.10
C SER A 19 -6.39 30.61 3.09
N GLU A 20 -5.69 31.63 3.51
CA GLU A 20 -4.56 31.60 4.44
C GLU A 20 -4.90 31.03 5.84
N CYS A 21 -6.17 30.69 6.06
CA CYS A 21 -6.69 30.19 7.33
C CYS A 21 -6.77 28.65 7.42
N PHE A 22 -6.31 27.89 6.43
CA PHE A 22 -6.38 26.44 6.46
C PHE A 22 -5.04 25.79 6.81
N ARG A 23 -5.06 24.95 7.83
CA ARG A 23 -3.96 24.04 8.15
C ARG A 23 -4.24 22.69 7.53
N ARG A 24 -3.23 22.05 6.96
CA ARG A 24 -3.36 20.79 6.26
C ARG A 24 -2.24 19.82 6.64
N ILE A 25 -2.63 18.61 6.98
CA ILE A 25 -1.74 17.47 7.09
C ILE A 25 -2.09 16.46 6.00
N SER A 26 -1.09 15.74 5.51
CA SER A 26 -1.29 14.62 4.58
C SER A 26 -1.04 13.31 5.31
N LEU A 27 -2.02 12.43 5.28
CA LEU A 27 -1.89 11.09 5.85
C LEU A 27 -1.47 10.11 4.76
N SER A 28 -0.44 9.31 5.04
CA SER A 28 -0.01 8.25 4.13
C SER A 28 -1.01 7.08 4.13
N GLU A 29 -1.05 6.32 3.05
CA GLU A 29 -1.86 5.08 3.01
C GLU A 29 -1.44 4.10 4.11
N SER A 30 -0.14 4.00 4.40
CA SER A 30 0.37 3.17 5.49
C SER A 30 -0.18 3.59 6.86
N THR A 31 -0.29 4.88 7.13
CA THR A 31 -0.89 5.42 8.37
C THR A 31 -2.37 5.04 8.46
N ILE A 32 -3.12 5.18 7.37
CA ILE A 32 -4.54 4.81 7.33
C ILE A 32 -4.71 3.30 7.54
N ILE A 33 -3.89 2.49 6.89
CA ILE A 33 -3.91 1.02 7.06
C ILE A 33 -3.65 0.64 8.51
N ARG A 34 -2.61 1.19 9.13
CA ARG A 34 -2.29 0.90 10.54
C ARG A 34 -3.38 1.33 11.48
N TYR A 35 -3.99 2.50 11.25
CA TYR A 35 -5.15 2.95 12.02
C TYR A 35 -6.30 1.93 11.97
N LEU A 36 -6.65 1.46 10.77
CA LEU A 36 -7.69 0.44 10.58
C LEU A 36 -7.33 -0.92 11.21
N LEU A 37 -6.03 -1.23 11.32
CA LEU A 37 -5.54 -2.46 11.97
C LEU A 37 -5.52 -2.37 13.50
N CYS A 38 -5.36 -1.18 14.07
CA CYS A 38 -5.34 -0.96 15.52
C CYS A 38 -6.74 -0.84 16.13
N GLY A 39 -7.77 -0.63 15.34
CA GLY A 39 -9.15 -0.54 15.80
C GLY A 39 -9.71 -1.91 16.19
N ASP A 40 -10.01 -2.12 17.48
CA ASP A 40 -10.59 -3.35 18.04
C ASP A 40 -12.09 -3.55 17.69
N GLU A 41 -12.71 -2.57 17.08
CA GLU A 41 -14.11 -2.64 16.70
C GLU A 41 -14.27 -3.38 15.36
N LYS A 42 -15.11 -4.42 15.38
CA LYS A 42 -15.74 -4.98 14.18
C LYS A 42 -16.57 -3.88 13.51
N GLN A 43 -15.86 -3.01 12.79
CA GLN A 43 -16.52 -1.98 12.02
C GLN A 43 -17.21 -2.66 10.84
N ASP A 44 -18.53 -2.73 10.88
CA ASP A 44 -19.34 -3.14 9.75
C ASP A 44 -19.03 -2.20 8.59
N VAL A 45 -18.24 -2.68 7.65
CA VAL A 45 -18.01 -1.96 6.38
C VAL A 45 -19.35 -1.98 5.63
N VAL A 46 -20.12 -0.93 5.82
CA VAL A 46 -21.37 -0.75 5.09
C VAL A 46 -21.01 -0.57 3.61
N LEU A 47 -21.43 -1.50 2.78
CA LEU A 47 -21.31 -1.40 1.32
C LEU A 47 -22.18 -0.25 0.84
N VAL A 48 -21.63 0.95 0.82
CA VAL A 48 -22.35 2.15 0.39
C VAL A 48 -22.11 2.36 -1.10
N ARG A 49 -23.18 2.56 -1.85
CA ARG A 49 -23.12 2.82 -3.30
C ARG A 49 -22.40 4.13 -3.66
N GLN A 50 -22.33 5.07 -2.73
CA GLN A 50 -21.63 6.35 -2.93
C GLN A 50 -20.89 6.73 -1.65
N ILE A 51 -19.57 6.77 -1.72
CA ILE A 51 -18.69 7.23 -0.63
C ILE A 51 -18.53 8.73 -0.79
N PRO A 52 -18.72 9.54 0.28
CA PRO A 52 -18.57 10.97 0.21
C PRO A 52 -17.12 11.35 -0.17
N ARG A 53 -16.93 12.54 -0.72
CA ARG A 53 -15.60 13.05 -1.05
C ARG A 53 -14.83 13.56 0.19
N TYR A 54 -15.55 13.90 1.23
CA TYR A 54 -15.01 14.37 2.50
C TYR A 54 -15.93 13.99 3.67
N LEU A 55 -15.36 13.92 4.86
CA LEU A 55 -16.06 13.87 6.14
C LEU A 55 -15.79 15.16 6.89
N CYS A 56 -16.75 15.62 7.67
CA CYS A 56 -16.68 16.88 8.40
C CYS A 56 -17.01 16.66 9.88
N VAL A 57 -16.20 17.22 10.76
CA VAL A 57 -16.51 17.35 12.18
C VAL A 57 -16.50 18.82 12.58
N SER A 58 -17.44 19.20 13.46
CA SER A 58 -17.61 20.57 13.95
C SER A 58 -17.10 20.71 15.40
N PHE A 59 -17.15 21.94 15.91
CA PHE A 59 -16.84 22.25 17.32
C PHE A 59 -17.59 21.32 18.29
N PRO A 60 -17.01 20.88 19.42
CA PRO A 60 -15.65 21.21 19.91
C PRO A 60 -14.54 20.30 19.36
N LYS A 61 -14.86 19.25 18.61
CA LYS A 61 -13.88 18.28 18.07
C LYS A 61 -12.88 18.95 17.11
N ALA A 62 -13.34 19.90 16.30
CA ALA A 62 -12.49 20.60 15.34
C ALA A 62 -11.43 21.49 16.01
N GLU A 63 -11.72 22.07 17.16
CA GLU A 63 -10.76 22.88 17.92
C GLU A 63 -9.61 22.03 18.44
N LEU A 64 -9.92 20.92 19.11
CA LEU A 64 -8.91 19.97 19.60
C LEU A 64 -8.07 19.40 18.45
N MET A 65 -8.69 19.09 17.33
CA MET A 65 -7.97 18.63 16.15
C MET A 65 -7.04 19.71 15.58
N GLY A 66 -7.43 20.99 15.62
CA GLY A 66 -6.59 22.10 15.26
C GLY A 66 -5.28 22.13 16.05
N ILE A 67 -5.35 21.95 17.36
CA ILE A 67 -4.17 21.89 18.24
C ILE A 67 -3.27 20.69 17.86
N LEU A 68 -3.83 19.52 17.57
CA LEU A 68 -3.04 18.35 17.16
C LEU A 68 -2.36 18.57 15.80
N ILE A 69 -3.05 19.21 14.87
CA ILE A 69 -2.49 19.55 13.55
C ILE A 69 -1.36 20.56 13.68
N ASP A 70 -1.52 21.57 14.54
CA ASP A 70 -0.46 22.53 14.82
C ASP A 70 0.78 21.86 15.34
N TYR A 71 0.60 20.95 16.28
CA TYR A 71 1.69 20.18 16.83
C TYR A 71 2.38 19.28 15.79
N LEU A 72 1.61 18.67 14.88
CA LEU A 72 2.14 17.90 13.76
C LEU A 72 2.90 18.74 12.72
N CYS A 73 2.54 20.02 12.60
CA CYS A 73 3.22 20.95 11.67
C CYS A 73 4.49 21.58 12.27
N GLU A 74 4.70 21.52 13.58
CA GLU A 74 5.91 22.02 14.22
C GLU A 74 7.09 21.06 13.96
N GLU A 75 8.10 21.52 13.21
CA GLU A 75 9.28 20.73 12.78
C GLU A 75 10.13 20.11 13.91
N LYS A 76 9.85 20.40 15.17
CA LYS A 76 10.71 20.05 16.32
C LYS A 76 10.41 18.70 16.97
N ILE A 77 9.35 17.98 16.58
CA ILE A 77 8.88 16.79 17.31
C ILE A 77 8.81 15.60 16.35
N HIS A 78 9.95 15.06 15.98
CA HIS A 78 10.00 13.93 15.08
C HIS A 78 10.62 12.69 15.72
N THR A 79 9.87 12.07 16.63
CA THR A 79 9.90 10.61 16.68
C THR A 79 8.73 10.13 15.80
N ASP A 80 9.02 9.29 14.81
CA ASP A 80 8.01 8.74 13.87
C ASP A 80 6.77 8.19 14.61
N ASN A 81 6.96 7.61 15.78
CA ASN A 81 5.90 7.09 16.64
C ASN A 81 4.94 8.18 17.14
N LEU A 82 5.42 9.35 17.54
CA LEU A 82 4.56 10.42 18.06
C LEU A 82 3.71 11.04 16.95
N ALA A 83 4.31 11.28 15.78
CA ALA A 83 3.59 11.77 14.61
C ALA A 83 2.49 10.79 14.17
N GLU A 84 2.76 9.49 14.23
CA GLU A 84 1.76 8.46 13.94
C GLU A 84 0.62 8.44 14.97
N MET A 85 0.93 8.49 16.26
CA MET A 85 -0.10 8.55 17.32
C MET A 85 -0.98 9.78 17.21
N LEU A 86 -0.40 10.94 16.92
CA LEU A 86 -1.16 12.17 16.71
C LEU A 86 -2.04 12.10 15.46
N SER A 87 -1.54 11.48 14.39
CA SER A 87 -2.32 11.21 13.18
C SER A 87 -3.50 10.27 13.46
N PHE A 88 -3.30 9.24 14.28
CA PHE A 88 -4.38 8.34 14.73
C PHE A 88 -5.40 9.09 15.57
N SER A 89 -4.97 9.98 16.45
CA SER A 89 -5.86 10.83 17.26
C SER A 89 -6.71 11.74 16.36
N CYS A 90 -6.12 12.34 15.32
CA CYS A 90 -6.88 13.11 14.33
C CYS A 90 -7.94 12.27 13.61
N LEU A 91 -7.61 11.03 13.21
CA LEU A 91 -8.56 10.11 12.58
C LEU A 91 -9.68 9.70 13.55
N ALA A 92 -9.37 9.49 14.83
CA ALA A 92 -10.33 9.09 15.85
C ALA A 92 -11.48 10.10 16.05
N PHE A 93 -11.26 11.39 15.77
CA PHE A 93 -12.35 12.38 15.85
C PHE A 93 -13.47 12.11 14.83
N PHE A 94 -13.17 11.41 13.74
CA PHE A 94 -14.16 11.03 12.72
C PHE A 94 -14.80 9.66 12.99
N SER A 95 -14.35 8.91 14.00
CA SER A 95 -14.82 7.52 14.26
C SER A 95 -16.31 7.41 14.50
N SER A 96 -16.96 8.47 15.02
CA SER A 96 -18.41 8.52 15.22
C SER A 96 -19.23 8.72 13.92
N GLU A 97 -18.56 9.04 12.80
CA GLU A 97 -19.23 9.23 11.52
C GLU A 97 -19.58 7.87 10.90
N LYS A 98 -20.87 7.67 10.56
CA LYS A 98 -21.37 6.39 10.00
C LYS A 98 -20.62 5.86 8.77
N MET A 99 -19.99 6.76 8.03
CA MET A 99 -19.30 6.45 6.79
C MET A 99 -17.78 6.36 6.96
N PHE A 100 -17.28 6.54 8.18
CA PHE A 100 -15.84 6.71 8.42
C PHE A 100 -15.00 5.53 7.94
N SER A 101 -15.35 4.30 8.33
CA SER A 101 -14.62 3.09 7.93
C SER A 101 -14.66 2.86 6.42
N SER A 102 -15.83 3.06 5.81
CA SER A 102 -15.98 2.95 4.34
C SER A 102 -15.20 4.04 3.62
N PHE A 103 -15.16 5.25 4.18
CA PHE A 103 -14.37 6.37 3.66
C PHE A 103 -12.87 6.07 3.72
N LEU A 104 -12.35 5.63 4.86
CA LEU A 104 -10.95 5.26 5.01
C LEU A 104 -10.55 4.12 4.06
N THR A 105 -11.40 3.09 3.95
CA THR A 105 -11.16 1.98 3.03
C THR A 105 -11.10 2.45 1.57
N ALA A 106 -11.88 3.46 1.21
CA ALA A 106 -11.85 4.05 -0.12
C ALA A 106 -10.65 5.00 -0.36
N CYS A 107 -10.03 5.52 0.70
CA CYS A 107 -8.79 6.30 0.61
C CYS A 107 -7.57 5.43 0.32
N ILE A 108 -7.67 4.14 0.57
CA ILE A 108 -6.61 3.18 0.28
C ILE A 108 -6.79 2.71 -1.16
N GLY A 109 -5.72 2.73 -1.93
CA GLY A 109 -5.70 2.27 -3.31
C GLY A 109 -6.23 0.85 -3.52
N ASN A 110 -6.14 0.32 -4.71
CA ASN A 110 -6.61 -1.01 -5.04
C ASN A 110 -6.04 -2.07 -4.09
N ILE A 111 -6.83 -3.11 -3.82
CA ILE A 111 -6.39 -4.18 -2.92
C ILE A 111 -5.16 -4.92 -3.49
N SER A 112 -5.04 -4.99 -4.81
CA SER A 112 -3.88 -5.51 -5.51
C SER A 112 -2.60 -4.75 -5.18
N ASP A 113 -2.62 -3.41 -5.13
CA ASP A 113 -1.46 -2.60 -4.77
C ASP A 113 -1.01 -2.84 -3.34
N ARG A 114 -1.97 -2.98 -2.42
CA ARG A 114 -1.70 -3.31 -1.02
C ARG A 114 -1.08 -4.69 -0.86
N LEU A 115 -1.58 -5.69 -1.60
CA LEU A 115 -0.99 -7.02 -1.62
C LEU A 115 0.42 -6.98 -2.18
N SER A 116 0.63 -6.30 -3.29
CA SER A 116 1.95 -6.14 -3.91
C SER A 116 2.94 -5.50 -2.94
N ALA A 117 2.54 -4.45 -2.23
CA ALA A 117 3.37 -3.84 -1.20
C ALA A 117 3.70 -4.82 -0.05
N LEU A 118 2.71 -5.61 0.39
CA LEU A 118 2.90 -6.62 1.43
C LEU A 118 3.86 -7.74 0.97
N PHE A 119 3.72 -8.25 -0.24
CA PHE A 119 4.63 -9.27 -0.79
C PHE A 119 6.08 -8.80 -0.88
N ARG A 120 6.30 -7.52 -1.18
CA ARG A 120 7.65 -6.92 -1.25
C ARG A 120 8.34 -6.85 0.11
N THR A 121 7.63 -6.87 1.22
CA THR A 121 8.27 -6.88 2.56
C THR A 121 9.06 -8.16 2.81
N ASP A 122 8.59 -9.30 2.27
CA ASP A 122 9.29 -10.58 2.29
C ASP A 122 8.80 -11.44 1.12
N ILE A 123 9.45 -11.28 -0.03
CA ILE A 123 9.06 -11.96 -1.28
C ILE A 123 9.29 -13.48 -1.20
N ALA A 124 10.23 -13.92 -0.37
CA ALA A 124 10.58 -15.32 -0.18
C ALA A 124 9.59 -16.06 0.74
N ALA A 125 8.81 -15.33 1.53
CA ALA A 125 7.85 -15.94 2.46
C ALA A 125 6.83 -16.82 1.75
N ASN A 126 6.38 -17.83 2.46
CA ASN A 126 5.31 -18.73 1.97
C ASN A 126 3.94 -18.11 2.24
N TRP A 127 3.63 -17.03 1.50
CA TRP A 127 2.38 -16.30 1.63
C TRP A 127 1.17 -17.19 1.36
N THR A 128 0.23 -17.20 2.30
CA THR A 128 -1.08 -17.82 2.11
C THR A 128 -2.18 -16.76 2.06
N LEU A 129 -3.30 -17.11 1.46
CA LEU A 129 -4.47 -16.23 1.42
C LEU A 129 -4.95 -15.87 2.84
N ARG A 130 -4.84 -16.83 3.77
CA ARG A 130 -5.20 -16.65 5.18
C ARG A 130 -4.30 -15.63 5.87
N ASP A 131 -2.97 -15.72 5.68
CA ASP A 131 -2.02 -14.79 6.30
C ASP A 131 -2.28 -13.35 5.84
N VAL A 132 -2.50 -13.19 4.54
CA VAL A 132 -2.77 -11.87 3.94
C VAL A 132 -4.11 -11.32 4.40
N SER A 133 -5.16 -12.15 4.42
CA SER A 133 -6.49 -11.76 4.89
C SER A 133 -6.46 -11.29 6.34
N SER A 134 -5.74 -12.01 7.20
CA SER A 134 -5.53 -11.64 8.60
C SER A 134 -4.81 -10.29 8.73
N ARG A 135 -3.74 -10.07 7.96
CA ARG A 135 -2.98 -8.81 7.97
C ARG A 135 -3.76 -7.62 7.43
N LEU A 136 -4.67 -7.85 6.49
CA LEU A 136 -5.54 -6.84 5.91
C LEU A 136 -6.86 -6.67 6.68
N CYS A 137 -7.08 -7.45 7.75
CA CYS A 137 -8.33 -7.47 8.54
C CYS A 137 -9.60 -7.64 7.71
N ILE A 138 -9.54 -8.47 6.67
CA ILE A 138 -10.67 -8.81 5.81
C ILE A 138 -10.80 -10.34 5.70
N SER A 139 -12.01 -10.82 5.39
CA SER A 139 -12.20 -12.25 5.14
C SER A 139 -11.54 -12.70 3.82
N GLU A 140 -11.11 -13.96 3.74
CA GLU A 140 -10.57 -14.53 2.50
C GLU A 140 -11.54 -14.43 1.33
N SER A 141 -12.85 -14.58 1.61
CA SER A 141 -13.90 -14.46 0.59
C SER A 141 -14.00 -13.05 0.04
N LEU A 142 -13.91 -12.04 0.91
CA LEU A 142 -13.92 -10.64 0.52
C LEU A 142 -12.65 -10.28 -0.27
N LEU A 143 -11.49 -10.77 0.17
CA LEU A 143 -10.23 -10.57 -0.54
C LEU A 143 -10.30 -11.13 -1.97
N LYS A 144 -10.75 -12.39 -2.13
CA LYS A 144 -10.93 -13.02 -3.45
C LYS A 144 -11.88 -12.23 -4.34
N LYS A 145 -13.01 -11.77 -3.77
CA LYS A 145 -14.01 -10.98 -4.50
C LYS A 145 -13.42 -9.67 -5.00
N ARG A 146 -12.72 -8.93 -4.13
CA ARG A 146 -12.07 -7.65 -4.47
C ARG A 146 -11.01 -7.81 -5.55
N LEU A 147 -10.13 -8.80 -5.42
CA LEU A 147 -9.11 -9.09 -6.43
C LEU A 147 -9.74 -9.42 -7.79
N LYS A 148 -10.83 -10.21 -7.80
CA LYS A 148 -11.57 -10.51 -9.03
C LYS A 148 -12.21 -9.27 -9.64
N GLU A 149 -12.75 -8.35 -8.83
CA GLU A 149 -13.29 -7.07 -9.28
C GLU A 149 -12.20 -6.18 -9.91
N GLU A 150 -10.95 -6.30 -9.45
CA GLU A 150 -9.76 -5.63 -9.99
C GLU A 150 -9.11 -6.39 -11.17
N GLY A 151 -9.71 -7.52 -11.60
CA GLY A 151 -9.25 -8.29 -12.76
C GLY A 151 -8.02 -9.16 -12.49
N THR A 152 -7.73 -9.49 -11.23
CA THR A 152 -6.55 -10.28 -10.84
C THR A 152 -6.88 -11.32 -9.77
N CYS A 153 -5.88 -12.08 -9.35
CA CYS A 153 -5.99 -13.02 -8.23
C CYS A 153 -4.70 -13.05 -7.38
N PHE A 154 -4.82 -13.62 -6.18
CA PHE A 154 -3.70 -13.73 -5.22
C PHE A 154 -2.45 -14.39 -5.83
N SER A 155 -2.63 -15.52 -6.51
CA SER A 155 -1.51 -16.28 -7.08
C SER A 155 -0.83 -15.51 -8.22
N GLU A 156 -1.58 -14.80 -9.02
CA GLU A 156 -1.08 -13.98 -10.12
C GLU A 156 -0.26 -12.80 -9.62
N LEU A 157 -0.76 -12.09 -8.61
CA LEU A 157 -0.03 -10.98 -7.99
C LEU A 157 1.27 -11.45 -7.34
N LEU A 158 1.23 -12.55 -6.58
CA LEU A 158 2.44 -13.10 -5.95
C LEU A 158 3.45 -13.56 -7.01
N LEU A 159 2.99 -14.20 -8.07
CA LEU A 159 3.83 -14.58 -9.21
C LEU A 159 4.49 -13.35 -9.84
N THR A 160 3.70 -12.33 -10.14
CA THR A 160 4.20 -11.08 -10.75
C THR A 160 5.28 -10.42 -9.89
N GLU A 161 5.07 -10.29 -8.59
CA GLU A 161 6.06 -9.67 -7.70
C GLU A 161 7.33 -10.53 -7.57
N ARG A 162 7.21 -11.86 -7.51
CA ARG A 162 8.36 -12.77 -7.53
C ARG A 162 9.16 -12.70 -8.83
N MET A 163 8.49 -12.63 -9.96
CA MET A 163 9.14 -12.50 -11.28
C MET A 163 9.81 -11.14 -11.44
N ARG A 164 9.20 -10.07 -10.93
CA ARG A 164 9.80 -8.73 -10.91
C ARG A 164 11.09 -8.70 -10.09
N MET A 165 11.07 -9.30 -8.90
CA MET A 165 12.27 -9.42 -8.06
C MET A 165 13.35 -10.26 -8.74
N ALA A 166 12.97 -11.37 -9.37
CA ALA A 166 13.91 -12.23 -10.10
C ALA A 166 14.60 -11.48 -11.26
N ALA A 167 13.83 -10.74 -12.06
CA ALA A 167 14.36 -9.92 -13.15
C ALA A 167 15.33 -8.85 -12.64
N MET A 168 14.98 -8.16 -11.54
CA MET A 168 15.85 -7.18 -10.91
C MET A 168 17.19 -7.81 -10.44
N LEU A 169 17.13 -8.95 -9.76
CA LEU A 169 18.33 -9.65 -9.27
C LEU A 169 19.19 -10.18 -10.42
N LEU A 170 18.59 -10.65 -11.53
CA LEU A 170 19.31 -11.09 -12.72
C LEU A 170 20.07 -9.95 -13.41
N ASN A 171 19.51 -8.74 -13.41
CA ASN A 171 20.12 -7.56 -14.02
C ASN A 171 21.21 -6.94 -13.15
N GLN A 172 21.01 -6.96 -11.83
CA GLN A 172 21.90 -6.24 -10.89
C GLN A 172 22.99 -7.10 -10.26
N SER A 173 22.87 -8.44 -10.35
CA SER A 173 23.79 -9.32 -9.66
C SER A 173 24.30 -10.46 -10.52
N ARG A 174 25.55 -10.90 -10.21
CA ARG A 174 26.14 -12.13 -10.76
C ARG A 174 25.81 -13.38 -9.91
N CYS A 175 24.83 -13.27 -9.02
CA CYS A 175 24.42 -14.39 -8.16
C CYS A 175 24.02 -15.62 -8.98
N ALA A 176 24.32 -16.81 -8.46
CA ALA A 176 23.91 -18.06 -9.08
C ALA A 176 22.36 -18.15 -9.16
N ILE A 177 21.83 -18.76 -10.21
CA ILE A 177 20.39 -18.82 -10.48
C ILE A 177 19.63 -19.54 -9.34
N ASN A 178 20.24 -20.57 -8.74
CA ASN A 178 19.67 -21.27 -7.60
C ASN A 178 19.51 -20.33 -6.37
N ARG A 179 20.44 -19.43 -6.15
CA ARG A 179 20.36 -18.44 -5.07
C ARG A 179 19.27 -17.41 -5.34
N ILE A 180 19.14 -16.95 -6.57
CA ILE A 180 18.03 -16.06 -6.98
C ILE A 180 16.68 -16.76 -6.82
N ALA A 181 16.56 -18.03 -7.22
CA ALA A 181 15.36 -18.81 -7.02
C ALA A 181 14.94 -18.84 -5.54
N ALA A 182 15.88 -19.13 -4.64
CA ALA A 182 15.63 -19.15 -3.20
C ALA A 182 15.20 -17.77 -2.67
N GLN A 183 15.87 -16.68 -3.08
CA GLN A 183 15.51 -15.31 -2.70
C GLN A 183 14.12 -14.88 -3.21
N CYS A 184 13.63 -15.51 -4.29
CA CYS A 184 12.29 -15.28 -4.82
C CYS A 184 11.24 -16.27 -4.25
N GLY A 185 11.59 -17.08 -3.25
CA GLY A 185 10.67 -17.99 -2.56
C GLY A 185 10.40 -19.29 -3.33
N TYR A 186 11.37 -19.76 -4.13
CA TYR A 186 11.29 -21.04 -4.83
C TYR A 186 12.25 -22.06 -4.22
N ASN A 187 11.72 -23.16 -3.71
CA ASN A 187 12.51 -24.24 -3.12
C ASN A 187 13.28 -25.08 -4.16
N PHE A 188 12.78 -25.15 -5.39
CA PHE A 188 13.36 -25.93 -6.47
C PHE A 188 13.74 -25.04 -7.64
N THR A 189 15.02 -25.02 -7.97
CA THR A 189 15.57 -24.20 -9.08
C THR A 189 14.97 -24.59 -10.43
N SER A 190 14.73 -25.86 -10.68
CA SER A 190 14.11 -26.36 -11.92
C SER A 190 12.71 -25.81 -12.13
N TYR A 191 11.90 -25.78 -11.05
CA TYR A 191 10.56 -25.20 -11.08
C TYR A 191 10.63 -23.68 -11.32
N PHE A 192 11.52 -22.99 -10.63
CA PHE A 192 11.75 -21.56 -10.88
C PHE A 192 12.09 -21.26 -12.36
N ILE A 193 13.01 -22.02 -12.95
CA ILE A 193 13.41 -21.85 -14.36
C ILE A 193 12.20 -22.03 -15.30
N SER A 194 11.38 -23.03 -15.04
CA SER A 194 10.16 -23.29 -15.81
C SER A 194 9.16 -22.15 -15.72
N VAL A 195 8.87 -21.67 -14.48
CA VAL A 195 7.96 -20.55 -14.22
C VAL A 195 8.47 -19.25 -14.85
N PHE A 196 9.76 -18.96 -14.69
CA PHE A 196 10.39 -17.78 -15.26
C PHE A 196 10.31 -17.78 -16.80
N ARG A 197 10.61 -18.92 -17.42
CA ARG A 197 10.50 -19.08 -18.88
C ARG A 197 9.05 -18.93 -19.35
N SER A 198 8.09 -19.46 -18.61
CA SER A 198 6.67 -19.29 -18.94
C SER A 198 6.24 -17.84 -18.88
N TYR A 199 6.79 -17.06 -17.92
CA TYR A 199 6.41 -15.66 -17.69
C TYR A 199 7.09 -14.69 -18.68
N PHE A 200 8.41 -14.85 -18.91
CA PHE A 200 9.21 -13.95 -19.75
C PHE A 200 9.51 -14.48 -21.16
N GLY A 201 9.14 -15.72 -21.47
CA GLY A 201 9.46 -16.35 -22.77
C GLY A 201 10.89 -16.87 -22.89
N VAL A 202 11.79 -16.50 -21.97
CA VAL A 202 13.22 -16.87 -22.00
C VAL A 202 13.66 -17.43 -20.65
N THR A 203 14.75 -18.21 -20.63
CA THR A 203 15.31 -18.75 -19.37
C THR A 203 15.98 -17.64 -18.57
N PRO A 204 16.11 -17.76 -17.22
CA PRO A 204 16.83 -16.81 -16.39
C PRO A 204 18.26 -16.52 -16.87
N ALA A 205 18.96 -17.54 -17.35
CA ALA A 205 20.31 -17.39 -17.91
C ALA A 205 20.30 -16.56 -19.21
N GLY A 206 19.36 -16.85 -20.13
CA GLY A 206 19.19 -16.09 -21.37
C GLY A 206 18.80 -14.64 -21.10
N TYR A 207 17.89 -14.39 -20.13
CA TYR A 207 17.49 -13.06 -19.71
C TYR A 207 18.68 -12.24 -19.21
N ARG A 208 19.52 -12.83 -18.35
CA ARG A 208 20.73 -12.21 -17.84
C ARG A 208 21.71 -11.85 -18.97
N MET A 209 21.93 -12.78 -19.91
CA MET A 209 22.86 -12.53 -21.04
C MET A 209 22.38 -11.37 -21.91
N ALA A 210 21.09 -11.29 -22.19
CA ALA A 210 20.52 -10.18 -22.97
C ALA A 210 20.74 -8.83 -22.28
N ALA A 211 20.48 -8.73 -20.98
CA ALA A 211 20.69 -7.52 -20.21
C ALA A 211 22.16 -7.07 -20.17
N PHE A 212 23.11 -8.00 -20.05
CA PHE A 212 24.54 -7.66 -20.08
C PHE A 212 25.00 -7.22 -21.46
N ASN A 213 24.46 -7.79 -22.54
CA ASN A 213 24.81 -7.36 -23.90
C ASN A 213 24.31 -5.94 -24.20
N GLU A 214 23.11 -5.58 -23.76
CA GLU A 214 22.57 -4.21 -23.91
C GLU A 214 23.42 -3.17 -23.14
N MET A 215 23.85 -3.49 -21.93
CA MET A 215 24.77 -2.62 -21.16
C MET A 215 26.13 -2.47 -21.83
N SER A 216 26.64 -3.51 -22.45
CA SER A 216 27.95 -3.46 -23.14
C SER A 216 27.92 -2.63 -24.43
N LEU A 217 26.79 -2.62 -25.13
CA LEU A 217 26.60 -1.82 -26.35
C LEU A 217 26.44 -0.31 -26.04
N SER A 218 25.84 0.05 -24.91
CA SER A 218 25.65 1.45 -24.49
C SER A 218 26.98 2.12 -24.03
N VAL A 219 27.94 1.34 -23.56
CA VAL A 219 29.26 1.85 -23.12
C VAL A 219 30.24 2.06 -24.30
N THR A 220 29.97 1.50 -25.51
CA THR A 220 30.86 1.59 -26.64
C THR A 220 30.52 2.76 -27.59
N GLN A 221 29.49 3.58 -27.22
CA GLN A 221 29.05 4.74 -28.01
C GLN A 221 29.43 6.10 -27.38
N GLU A 222 30.28 6.12 -26.37
CA GLU A 222 30.97 7.31 -25.86
C GLU A 222 32.46 7.27 -26.27
#